data_1605e8e422bb3ed5d0289b263de6288a
#
_entry.id   1605e8e422bb3ed5d0289b263de6288a
#
_cell.length_a   1.000
_cell.length_b   1.000
_cell.length_c   1.000
_cell.angle_alpha   90.00
_cell.angle_beta   90.00
_cell.angle_gamma   90.00
#
_symmetry.space_group_name_H-M   'P 1'
#
loop_
_entity.id
_entity.type
_entity.pdbx_description
1 polymer ?
#
loop_
_entity_poly.entity_id
_entity_poly.type
_entity_poly.pdbx_seq_one_letter_code
_entity_poly.pdbx_strand_id
1 'polypeptide(L)'
;MQFDSEDPHEVIIDGSPLAEIDEANAVQQFDPRAATPLYDAIAALIGRADKHIANASEDSDQLVVIFTDGLENASTDCNRTKAFGLIKERRERGWTFAFLGANQDAFAAGEAISIARGSARPFAATSAGARDAMSGVSAKTSEHLRSTRGERRDKRDTFFEDE
;
A
#
# COMPACT_ATOMS: atom_id res chain seq x y z
N MET A 1 8.37 -1.25 3.28
CA MET A 1 9.03 -1.84 2.08
C MET A 1 9.14 -0.74 1.03
N GLN A 2 10.30 -0.57 0.45
CA GLN A 2 10.46 0.21 -0.78
C GLN A 2 10.67 -0.74 -1.96
N PHE A 3 10.52 -0.24 -3.18
CA PHE A 3 10.67 -1.04 -4.38
C PHE A 3 11.17 -0.17 -5.54
N ASP A 4 12.11 -0.71 -6.28
CA ASP A 4 12.68 -0.16 -7.50
C ASP A 4 13.21 -1.30 -8.38
N SER A 5 13.77 -1.00 -9.55
CA SER A 5 14.27 -2.04 -10.46
C SER A 5 15.61 -2.67 -10.04
N GLU A 6 16.27 -2.17 -9.01
CA GLU A 6 17.47 -2.78 -8.42
C GLU A 6 17.08 -3.80 -7.34
N ASP A 7 16.11 -3.47 -6.50
CA ASP A 7 15.50 -4.38 -5.53
C ASP A 7 13.98 -4.13 -5.41
N PRO A 8 13.14 -4.92 -6.10
CA PRO A 8 11.68 -4.78 -6.03
C PRO A 8 11.08 -5.20 -4.69
N HIS A 9 11.89 -5.67 -3.73
CA HIS A 9 11.43 -6.28 -2.48
C HIS A 9 12.14 -5.76 -1.23
N GLU A 10 12.81 -4.63 -1.28
CA GLU A 10 13.61 -4.11 -0.17
C GLU A 10 12.75 -3.79 1.05
N VAL A 11 13.00 -4.51 2.15
CA VAL A 11 12.23 -4.38 3.39
C VAL A 11 12.98 -3.51 4.39
N ILE A 12 12.52 -2.28 4.59
CA ILE A 12 13.11 -1.35 5.57
C ILE A 12 12.66 -1.71 6.99
N ILE A 13 11.37 -2.04 7.17
CA ILE A 13 10.79 -2.41 8.47
C ILE A 13 10.02 -3.71 8.28
N ASP A 14 10.26 -4.71 9.13
CA ASP A 14 9.64 -6.03 9.05
C ASP A 14 8.95 -6.40 10.37
N GLY A 15 7.61 -6.30 10.39
CA GLY A 15 6.77 -6.81 11.47
C GLY A 15 7.00 -6.19 12.86
N SER A 16 7.64 -5.02 12.92
CA SER A 16 7.93 -4.35 14.19
C SER A 16 6.66 -3.71 14.78
N PRO A 17 6.45 -3.78 16.09
CA PRO A 17 5.43 -2.99 16.75
C PRO A 17 5.61 -1.50 16.47
N LEU A 18 4.51 -0.78 16.21
CA LEU A 18 4.56 0.64 15.84
C LEU A 18 5.33 1.50 16.86
N ALA A 19 5.23 1.18 18.16
CA ALA A 19 5.92 1.88 19.24
C ALA A 19 7.44 1.68 19.25
N GLU A 20 7.95 0.68 18.53
CA GLU A 20 9.38 0.32 18.49
C GLU A 20 10.06 0.80 17.19
N ILE A 21 9.32 1.43 16.30
CA ILE A 21 9.86 1.92 15.02
C ILE A 21 10.71 3.16 15.25
N ASP A 22 11.99 3.08 14.86
CA ASP A 22 12.88 4.24 14.75
C ASP A 22 12.63 4.95 13.42
N GLU A 23 11.81 6.00 13.46
CA GLU A 23 11.44 6.79 12.27
C GLU A 23 12.66 7.41 11.58
N ALA A 24 13.66 7.89 12.35
CA ALA A 24 14.84 8.53 11.80
C ALA A 24 15.69 7.51 11.01
N ASN A 25 15.85 6.30 11.54
CA ASN A 25 16.55 5.22 10.86
C ASN A 25 15.79 4.75 9.62
N ALA A 26 14.47 4.62 9.69
CA ALA A 26 13.64 4.22 8.55
C ALA A 26 13.73 5.23 7.39
N VAL A 27 13.73 6.54 7.70
CA VAL A 27 13.89 7.60 6.69
C VAL A 27 15.28 7.58 6.06
N GLN A 28 16.33 7.30 6.82
CA GLN A 28 17.71 7.18 6.29
C GLN A 28 17.90 5.99 5.35
N GLN A 29 17.12 4.93 5.52
CA GLN A 29 17.17 3.76 4.64
C GLN A 29 16.33 3.92 3.37
N PHE A 30 15.49 4.96 3.29
CA PHE A 30 14.70 5.23 2.09
C PHE A 30 15.59 5.85 1.01
N ASP A 31 15.84 5.11 -0.05
CA ASP A 31 16.66 5.50 -1.19
C ASP A 31 15.91 5.27 -2.50
N PRO A 32 15.21 6.28 -3.04
CA PRO A 32 14.45 6.15 -4.28
C PRO A 32 15.38 6.02 -5.48
N ARG A 33 15.25 4.92 -6.24
CA ARG A 33 16.11 4.56 -7.37
C ARG A 33 15.28 4.10 -8.57
N ALA A 34 15.81 4.34 -9.77
CA ALA A 34 15.50 3.71 -11.05
C ALA A 34 13.99 3.56 -11.42
N ALA A 35 13.58 2.38 -11.92
CA ALA A 35 12.24 2.13 -12.48
C ALA A 35 11.27 1.52 -11.43
N THR A 36 10.00 1.39 -11.77
CA THR A 36 8.90 1.08 -10.84
C THR A 36 8.32 -0.32 -11.11
N PRO A 37 8.82 -1.41 -10.47
CA PRO A 37 8.28 -2.76 -10.56
C PRO A 37 7.09 -2.95 -9.58
N LEU A 38 6.02 -2.20 -9.77
CA LEU A 38 4.88 -2.14 -8.85
C LEU A 38 4.20 -3.49 -8.65
N TYR A 39 4.02 -4.28 -9.73
CA TYR A 39 3.31 -5.55 -9.61
C TYR A 39 4.14 -6.61 -8.87
N ASP A 40 5.47 -6.63 -9.07
CA ASP A 40 6.38 -7.50 -8.34
C ASP A 40 6.39 -7.15 -6.85
N ALA A 41 6.46 -5.85 -6.52
CA ALA A 41 6.39 -5.35 -5.15
C ALA A 41 5.08 -5.73 -4.45
N ILE A 42 3.93 -5.59 -5.12
CA ILE A 42 2.62 -6.01 -4.59
C ILE A 42 2.60 -7.51 -4.31
N ALA A 43 3.07 -8.33 -5.23
CA ALA A 43 3.08 -9.78 -5.07
C ALA A 43 3.98 -10.21 -3.89
N ALA A 44 5.15 -9.59 -3.76
CA ALA A 44 6.08 -9.86 -2.67
C ALA A 44 5.51 -9.44 -1.31
N LEU A 45 4.93 -8.22 -1.22
CA LEU A 45 4.32 -7.73 0.02
C LEU A 45 3.18 -8.63 0.48
N ILE A 46 2.26 -8.99 -0.42
CA ILE A 46 1.14 -9.90 -0.10
C ILE A 46 1.67 -11.25 0.36
N GLY A 47 2.66 -11.83 -0.33
CA GLY A 47 3.25 -13.11 0.06
C GLY A 47 3.94 -13.08 1.42
N ARG A 48 4.54 -11.95 1.82
CA ARG A 48 5.09 -11.75 3.18
C ARG A 48 3.98 -11.66 4.21
N ALA A 49 2.98 -10.81 3.97
CA ALA A 49 1.86 -10.64 4.88
C ALA A 49 1.09 -11.95 5.10
N ASP A 50 0.86 -12.74 4.05
CA ASP A 50 0.25 -14.08 4.17
C ASP A 50 1.05 -15.00 5.09
N LYS A 51 2.39 -14.98 5.01
CA LYS A 51 3.26 -15.77 5.92
C LYS A 51 3.17 -15.28 7.36
N HIS A 52 3.14 -13.97 7.58
CA HIS A 52 2.97 -13.41 8.93
C HIS A 52 1.62 -13.81 9.53
N ILE A 53 0.53 -13.69 8.76
CA ILE A 53 -0.82 -14.09 9.20
C ILE A 53 -0.89 -15.59 9.51
N ALA A 54 -0.31 -16.44 8.66
CA ALA A 54 -0.31 -17.89 8.88
C ALA A 54 0.42 -18.31 10.17
N ASN A 55 1.37 -17.49 10.64
CA ASN A 55 2.11 -17.72 11.89
C ASN A 55 1.53 -16.97 13.09
N ALA A 56 0.54 -16.08 12.89
CA ALA A 56 -0.10 -15.34 13.97
C ALA A 56 -1.14 -16.22 14.69
N SER A 57 -1.23 -16.05 16.01
CA SER A 57 -2.24 -16.75 16.83
C SER A 57 -3.64 -16.14 16.73
N GLU A 58 -3.75 -14.95 16.17
CA GLU A 58 -4.99 -14.20 16.03
C GLU A 58 -5.22 -13.78 14.57
N ASP A 59 -6.48 -13.76 14.17
CA ASP A 59 -6.92 -13.26 12.87
C ASP A 59 -6.80 -11.72 12.85
N SER A 60 -5.87 -11.20 12.08
CA SER A 60 -5.55 -9.77 12.01
C SER A 60 -6.05 -9.13 10.71
N ASP A 61 -6.57 -7.91 10.80
CA ASP A 61 -6.91 -7.12 9.63
C ASP A 61 -5.62 -6.54 9.01
N GLN A 62 -5.62 -6.41 7.69
CA GLN A 62 -4.49 -5.87 6.93
C GLN A 62 -4.88 -4.57 6.24
N LEU A 63 -4.06 -3.54 6.43
CA LEU A 63 -4.09 -2.31 5.65
C LEU A 63 -2.80 -2.22 4.83
N VAL A 64 -2.94 -2.20 3.51
CA VAL A 64 -1.83 -2.01 2.57
C VAL A 64 -1.93 -0.63 1.95
N VAL A 65 -0.94 0.21 2.15
CA VAL A 65 -0.84 1.52 1.51
C VAL A 65 0.25 1.46 0.44
N ILE A 66 -0.13 1.73 -0.81
CA ILE A 66 0.76 1.84 -1.95
C ILE A 66 0.98 3.32 -2.25
N PHE A 67 2.22 3.76 -2.17
CA PHE A 67 2.62 5.13 -2.48
C PHE A 67 3.66 5.09 -3.60
N THR A 68 3.35 5.66 -4.75
CA THR A 68 4.24 5.66 -5.92
C THR A 68 4.18 6.98 -6.67
N ASP A 69 5.33 7.43 -7.16
CA ASP A 69 5.47 8.58 -8.03
C ASP A 69 5.60 8.20 -9.52
N GLY A 70 5.72 6.91 -9.81
CA GLY A 70 5.87 6.36 -11.16
C GLY A 70 4.77 5.40 -11.58
N LEU A 71 4.58 5.29 -12.89
CA LEU A 71 3.77 4.21 -13.47
C LEU A 71 4.56 2.90 -13.45
N GLU A 72 3.83 1.79 -13.34
CA GLU A 72 4.40 0.45 -13.54
C GLU A 72 5.16 0.35 -14.88
N ASN A 73 6.43 -0.01 -14.83
CA ASN A 73 7.27 -0.09 -16.03
C ASN A 73 8.44 -1.11 -15.95
N ALA A 74 8.54 -1.90 -14.87
CA ALA A 74 9.72 -2.73 -14.64
C ALA A 74 9.43 -4.13 -14.05
N SER A 75 8.17 -4.49 -13.79
CA SER A 75 7.83 -5.82 -13.26
C SER A 75 8.12 -6.92 -14.26
N THR A 76 8.73 -8.01 -13.80
CA THR A 76 9.14 -9.17 -14.60
C THR A 76 8.47 -10.47 -14.16
N ASP A 77 8.18 -10.64 -12.87
CA ASP A 77 7.67 -11.88 -12.28
C ASP A 77 6.14 -11.86 -12.08
N CYS A 78 5.58 -10.67 -11.92
CA CYS A 78 4.16 -10.44 -11.74
C CYS A 78 3.64 -9.48 -12.81
N ASN A 79 2.57 -9.85 -13.50
CA ASN A 79 1.88 -8.97 -14.44
C ASN A 79 0.60 -8.38 -13.81
N ARG A 80 -0.01 -7.42 -14.53
CA ARG A 80 -1.23 -6.73 -14.07
C ARG A 80 -2.35 -7.71 -13.69
N THR A 81 -2.58 -8.75 -14.48
CA THR A 81 -3.66 -9.72 -14.23
C THR A 81 -3.44 -10.48 -12.93
N LYS A 82 -2.19 -10.87 -12.66
CA LYS A 82 -1.82 -11.56 -11.41
C LYS A 82 -1.94 -10.62 -10.21
N ALA A 83 -1.45 -9.39 -10.31
CA ALA A 83 -1.58 -8.36 -9.26
C ALA A 83 -3.05 -8.07 -8.95
N PHE A 84 -3.88 -7.87 -9.99
CA PHE A 84 -5.33 -7.70 -9.86
C PHE A 84 -5.97 -8.87 -9.09
N GLY A 85 -5.67 -10.11 -9.47
CA GLY A 85 -6.19 -11.30 -8.80
C GLY A 85 -5.77 -11.39 -7.33
N LEU A 86 -4.52 -11.10 -7.03
CA LEU A 86 -3.98 -11.10 -5.67
C LEU A 86 -4.70 -10.08 -4.77
N ILE A 87 -4.83 -8.83 -5.23
CA ILE A 87 -5.53 -7.78 -4.48
C ILE A 87 -7.00 -8.13 -4.29
N LYS A 88 -7.69 -8.52 -5.38
CA LYS A 88 -9.11 -8.90 -5.33
C LYS A 88 -9.37 -9.96 -4.27
N GLU A 89 -8.62 -11.05 -4.29
CA GLU A 89 -8.76 -12.14 -3.33
C GLU A 89 -8.57 -11.67 -1.88
N ARG A 90 -7.58 -10.81 -1.61
CA ARG A 90 -7.33 -10.30 -0.26
C ARG A 90 -8.41 -9.31 0.20
N ARG A 91 -8.92 -8.48 -0.70
CA ARG A 91 -10.10 -7.63 -0.40
C ARG A 91 -11.32 -8.47 -0.03
N GLU A 92 -11.58 -9.56 -0.73
CA GLU A 92 -12.66 -10.50 -0.38
C GLU A 92 -12.48 -11.12 1.01
N ARG A 93 -11.23 -11.26 1.47
CA ARG A 93 -10.88 -11.70 2.83
C ARG A 93 -10.91 -10.57 3.87
N GLY A 94 -11.23 -9.34 3.48
CA GLY A 94 -11.38 -8.18 4.37
C GLY A 94 -10.14 -7.28 4.47
N TRP A 95 -9.11 -7.46 3.62
CA TRP A 95 -7.99 -6.52 3.57
C TRP A 95 -8.43 -5.19 2.96
N THR A 96 -7.84 -4.13 3.46
CA THR A 96 -7.99 -2.78 2.91
C THR A 96 -6.74 -2.42 2.10
N PHE A 97 -6.95 -1.89 0.90
CA PHE A 97 -5.87 -1.37 0.05
C PHE A 97 -6.13 0.10 -0.26
N ALA A 98 -5.11 0.92 -0.06
CA ALA A 98 -5.10 2.33 -0.42
C ALA A 98 -3.99 2.60 -1.44
N PHE A 99 -4.28 3.40 -2.47
CA PHE A 99 -3.35 3.72 -3.56
C PHE A 99 -3.16 5.22 -3.71
N LEU A 100 -1.92 5.67 -3.67
CA LEU A 100 -1.55 7.06 -3.93
C LEU A 100 -0.57 7.11 -5.10
N GLY A 101 -0.95 7.84 -6.15
CA GLY A 101 -0.14 8.01 -7.36
C GLY A 101 0.17 9.47 -7.65
N ALA A 102 1.45 9.79 -7.91
CA ALA A 102 1.85 11.14 -8.26
C ALA A 102 1.68 11.40 -9.75
N ASN A 103 1.17 12.59 -10.13
CA ASN A 103 1.08 13.07 -11.50
C ASN A 103 0.48 12.07 -12.51
N GLN A 104 -0.34 11.14 -12.06
CA GLN A 104 -0.98 10.12 -12.89
C GLN A 104 -2.48 10.07 -12.57
N ASP A 105 -3.25 9.41 -13.42
CA ASP A 105 -4.61 9.03 -13.07
C ASP A 105 -4.57 7.89 -12.05
N ALA A 106 -4.41 8.26 -10.77
CA ALA A 106 -4.36 7.31 -9.65
C ALA A 106 -5.63 6.47 -9.54
N PHE A 107 -6.77 7.00 -9.99
CA PHE A 107 -8.02 6.26 -10.00
C PHE A 107 -7.99 5.13 -11.03
N ALA A 108 -7.59 5.42 -12.27
CA ALA A 108 -7.46 4.41 -13.32
C ALA A 108 -6.35 3.39 -12.99
N ALA A 109 -5.23 3.85 -12.44
CA ALA A 109 -4.14 2.96 -12.02
C ALA A 109 -4.57 2.00 -10.89
N GLY A 110 -5.29 2.51 -9.89
CA GLY A 110 -5.85 1.69 -8.80
C GLY A 110 -6.89 0.67 -9.29
N GLU A 111 -7.85 1.12 -10.11
CA GLU A 111 -8.87 0.24 -10.69
C GLU A 111 -8.26 -0.87 -11.56
N ALA A 112 -7.17 -0.58 -12.28
CA ALA A 112 -6.45 -1.56 -13.09
C ALA A 112 -5.84 -2.72 -12.28
N ILE A 113 -5.67 -2.54 -10.97
CA ILE A 113 -5.19 -3.55 -10.02
C ILE A 113 -6.21 -3.89 -8.93
N SER A 114 -7.51 -3.68 -9.18
CA SER A 114 -8.60 -4.01 -8.26
C SER A 114 -8.66 -3.17 -6.98
N ILE A 115 -8.13 -1.95 -6.95
CA ILE A 115 -8.34 -1.01 -5.86
C ILE A 115 -9.49 -0.08 -6.23
N ALA A 116 -10.47 0.05 -5.34
CA ALA A 116 -11.66 0.86 -5.58
C ALA A 116 -11.29 2.36 -5.65
N ARG A 117 -12.08 3.12 -6.43
CA ARG A 117 -11.89 4.56 -6.63
C ARG A 117 -11.85 5.35 -5.31
N GLY A 118 -12.70 5.01 -4.33
CA GLY A 118 -12.73 5.64 -3.01
C GLY A 118 -11.51 5.33 -2.13
N SER A 119 -10.69 4.36 -2.54
CA SER A 119 -9.43 4.02 -1.90
C SER A 119 -8.19 4.40 -2.73
N ALA A 120 -8.39 5.18 -3.82
CA ALA A 120 -7.32 5.72 -4.65
C ALA A 120 -7.31 7.25 -4.58
N ARG A 121 -6.12 7.86 -4.54
CA ARG A 121 -5.97 9.32 -4.46
C ARG A 121 -4.75 9.80 -5.26
N PRO A 122 -4.91 10.80 -6.14
CA PRO A 122 -3.76 11.45 -6.77
C PRO A 122 -3.09 12.44 -5.80
N PHE A 123 -1.79 12.67 -5.99
CA PHE A 123 -1.06 13.76 -5.33
C PHE A 123 -0.11 14.46 -6.29
N ALA A 124 0.27 15.69 -5.98
CA ALA A 124 1.24 16.43 -6.79
C ALA A 124 2.66 15.93 -6.50
N ALA A 125 3.47 15.65 -7.55
CA ALA A 125 4.87 15.24 -7.40
C ALA A 125 5.76 16.42 -6.99
N THR A 126 5.48 16.97 -5.83
CA THR A 126 6.23 18.01 -5.16
C THR A 126 6.42 17.63 -3.69
N SER A 127 7.45 18.19 -3.04
CA SER A 127 7.65 17.95 -1.60
C SER A 127 6.44 18.33 -0.74
N ALA A 128 5.69 19.38 -1.14
CA ALA A 128 4.45 19.76 -0.46
C ALA A 128 3.35 18.73 -0.71
N GLY A 129 3.11 18.33 -1.97
CA GLY A 129 2.10 17.34 -2.32
C GLY A 129 2.35 15.98 -1.68
N ALA A 130 3.60 15.53 -1.62
CA ALA A 130 3.97 14.31 -0.92
C ALA A 130 3.70 14.40 0.60
N ARG A 131 4.05 15.51 1.24
CA ARG A 131 3.73 15.74 2.67
C ARG A 131 2.23 15.75 2.95
N ASP A 132 1.45 16.42 2.11
CA ASP A 132 -0.01 16.49 2.25
C ASP A 132 -0.64 15.09 2.06
N ALA A 133 -0.15 14.32 1.08
CA ALA A 133 -0.58 12.95 0.84
C ALA A 133 -0.28 12.05 2.04
N MET A 134 0.94 12.10 2.59
CA MET A 134 1.34 11.34 3.77
C MET A 134 0.55 11.73 5.02
N SER A 135 0.30 13.04 5.22
CA SER A 135 -0.53 13.52 6.32
C SER A 135 -1.96 12.97 6.21
N GLY A 136 -2.54 12.99 5.01
CA GLY A 136 -3.86 12.42 4.76
C GLY A 136 -3.91 10.90 5.01
N VAL A 137 -2.91 10.16 4.57
CA VAL A 137 -2.78 8.72 4.86
C VAL A 137 -2.69 8.47 6.36
N SER A 138 -1.86 9.23 7.08
CA SER A 138 -1.69 9.10 8.53
C SER A 138 -3.00 9.32 9.28
N ALA A 139 -3.76 10.36 8.91
CA ALA A 139 -5.07 10.64 9.50
C ALA A 139 -6.06 9.49 9.26
N LYS A 140 -6.19 9.03 8.00
CA LYS A 140 -7.09 7.94 7.63
C LYS A 140 -6.66 6.58 8.23
N THR A 141 -5.37 6.32 8.33
CA THR A 141 -4.85 5.13 9.03
C THR A 141 -5.21 5.17 10.52
N SER A 142 -5.09 6.33 11.17
CA SER A 142 -5.48 6.49 12.57
C SER A 142 -6.98 6.28 12.79
N GLU A 143 -7.82 6.75 11.87
CA GLU A 143 -9.27 6.49 11.87
C GLU A 143 -9.55 4.99 11.68
N HIS A 144 -8.93 4.37 10.70
CA HIS A 144 -9.04 2.93 10.40
C HIS A 144 -8.67 2.06 11.61
N LEU A 145 -7.58 2.39 12.31
CA LEU A 145 -7.14 1.64 13.50
C LEU A 145 -8.11 1.78 14.70
N ARG A 146 -8.84 2.90 14.80
CA ARG A 146 -9.85 3.11 15.86
C ARG A 146 -11.19 2.47 15.54
N SER A 147 -11.46 2.15 14.28
CA SER A 147 -12.70 1.54 13.82
C SER A 147 -12.77 0.07 14.25
N THR A 148 -13.97 -0.44 14.43
CA THR A 148 -14.22 -1.87 14.62
C THR A 148 -13.88 -2.64 13.34
N ARG A 149 -13.70 -3.96 13.47
CA ARG A 149 -13.44 -4.84 12.33
C ARG A 149 -14.58 -4.81 11.29
N GLY A 150 -15.82 -4.71 11.73
CA GLY A 150 -16.99 -4.58 10.85
C GLY A 150 -16.92 -3.31 10.02
N GLU A 151 -16.72 -2.15 10.68
CA GLU A 151 -16.59 -0.85 10.02
C GLU A 151 -15.41 -0.82 9.03
N ARG A 152 -14.27 -1.41 9.38
CA ARG A 152 -13.12 -1.52 8.46
C ARG A 152 -13.46 -2.29 7.19
N ARG A 153 -14.21 -3.40 7.32
CA ARG A 153 -14.66 -4.19 6.17
C ARG A 153 -15.66 -3.45 5.30
N ASP A 154 -16.56 -2.69 5.89
CA ASP A 154 -17.57 -1.91 5.18
C ASP A 154 -16.92 -0.74 4.42
N LYS A 155 -15.91 -0.09 5.02
CA LYS A 155 -15.20 1.05 4.46
C LYS A 155 -13.95 0.69 3.62
N ARG A 156 -13.65 -0.59 3.40
CA ARG A 156 -12.42 -1.03 2.68
C ARG A 156 -12.27 -0.44 1.27
N ASP A 157 -13.39 -0.05 0.66
CA ASP A 157 -13.44 0.47 -0.71
C ASP A 157 -13.57 2.00 -0.77
N THR A 158 -13.68 2.64 0.38
CA THR A 158 -13.89 4.10 0.56
C THR A 158 -12.87 4.71 1.54
N PHE A 159 -11.65 4.18 1.58
CA PHE A 159 -10.63 4.54 2.57
C PHE A 159 -10.34 6.05 2.64
N PHE A 160 -10.41 6.77 1.52
CA PHE A 160 -10.18 8.22 1.45
C PHE A 160 -11.46 9.06 1.44
N GLU A 161 -12.63 8.45 1.41
CA GLU A 161 -13.90 9.18 1.45
C GLU A 161 -14.23 9.57 2.90
N ASP A 162 -14.78 10.77 3.07
CA ASP A 162 -15.38 11.24 4.32
C ASP A 162 -16.86 10.82 4.33
N GLU A 163 -17.41 10.60 5.52
CA GLU A 163 -18.84 10.35 5.69
C GLU A 163 -19.68 11.60 5.45
#